data_135746a241d0d28ca3876f1989c308a1
#
_entry.id   135746a241d0d28ca3876f1989c308a1
#
_cell.length_a   1.000
_cell.length_b   1.000
_cell.length_c   1.000
_cell.angle_alpha   90.00
_cell.angle_beta   90.00
_cell.angle_gamma   90.00
#
_symmetry.space_group_name_H-M   'P 1'
#
loop_
_entity.id
_entity.type
_entity.pdbx_description
1 polymer ?
#
loop_
_entity_poly.entity_id
_entity_poly.type
_entity_poly.pdbx_seq_one_letter_code
_entity_poly.pdbx_strand_id
1 'polypeptide(L)'
;MDRVVEGLAGKDLQSFQAELFQLVHEKNNIKMVNIPPEVLKEAVNIVVDQLVDITDLYPVQMELLNSLLHEKNIFFTSATNSGKTLPAVIYPYVLDELGKLGYEVPSGKVLFITALNSIKLSMVSSVKALGLACEAVTADNYIDVTSSPEVKVLFVSPEVLKIPKVTSCLLSNRQAFVLKVIDECHLGKKNNAC
;
A
#
# COMPACT_ATOMS: atom_id res chain seq x y z
N MET A 1 -18.08 1.71 3.20
CA MET A 1 -17.98 0.53 4.08
C MET A 1 -19.30 -0.24 4.15
N ASP A 2 -20.45 0.42 4.20
CA ASP A 2 -21.73 -0.25 4.47
C ASP A 2 -22.25 -1.19 3.36
N ARG A 3 -21.94 -0.97 2.08
CA ARG A 3 -22.28 -1.93 1.01
C ARG A 3 -21.43 -3.20 0.98
N VAL A 4 -20.25 -3.18 1.60
CA VAL A 4 -19.37 -4.36 1.75
C VAL A 4 -19.84 -5.23 2.92
N VAL A 5 -20.69 -4.69 3.75
CA VAL A 5 -21.09 -5.19 5.05
C VAL A 5 -22.46 -5.86 5.06
N GLU A 6 -23.32 -5.62 4.06
CA GLU A 6 -24.70 -6.15 4.00
C GLU A 6 -24.85 -7.67 3.83
N GLY A 7 -23.75 -8.42 3.94
CA GLY A 7 -23.78 -9.89 3.82
C GLY A 7 -23.16 -10.67 4.98
N LEU A 8 -22.70 -9.99 6.05
CA LEU A 8 -22.11 -10.64 7.22
C LEU A 8 -23.12 -10.66 8.39
N ALA A 9 -23.30 -11.83 9.00
CA ALA A 9 -24.00 -11.91 10.30
C ALA A 9 -23.22 -11.07 11.34
N GLY A 10 -23.91 -10.37 12.25
CA GLY A 10 -23.34 -9.30 13.07
C GLY A 10 -22.05 -9.63 13.86
N LYS A 11 -21.80 -10.90 14.22
CA LYS A 11 -20.54 -11.33 14.87
C LYS A 11 -19.36 -11.37 13.89
N ASP A 12 -19.59 -11.80 12.67
CA ASP A 12 -18.55 -11.90 11.62
C ASP A 12 -18.07 -10.53 11.18
N LEU A 13 -18.96 -9.53 11.19
CA LEU A 13 -18.65 -8.17 10.85
C LEU A 13 -17.72 -7.50 11.85
N GLN A 14 -17.98 -7.64 13.15
CA GLN A 14 -17.13 -7.07 14.19
C GLN A 14 -15.76 -7.71 14.20
N SER A 15 -15.69 -9.02 14.00
CA SER A 15 -14.43 -9.75 13.87
C SER A 15 -13.63 -9.26 12.66
N PHE A 16 -14.26 -9.15 11.49
CA PHE A 16 -13.62 -8.63 10.28
C PHE A 16 -13.13 -7.18 10.45
N GLN A 17 -13.93 -6.32 11.08
CA GLN A 17 -13.52 -4.93 11.36
C GLN A 17 -12.32 -4.89 12.31
N ALA A 18 -12.28 -5.75 13.33
CA ALA A 18 -11.16 -5.84 14.27
C ALA A 18 -9.88 -6.34 13.56
N GLU A 19 -9.99 -7.37 12.71
CA GLU A 19 -8.87 -7.90 11.91
C GLU A 19 -8.34 -6.85 10.91
N LEU A 20 -9.23 -6.16 10.21
CA LEU A 20 -8.86 -5.07 9.32
C LEU A 20 -8.19 -3.92 10.08
N PHE A 21 -8.72 -3.58 11.27
CA PHE A 21 -8.12 -2.59 12.14
C PHE A 21 -6.72 -3.01 12.59
N GLN A 22 -6.51 -4.26 13.00
CA GLN A 22 -5.19 -4.79 13.35
C GLN A 22 -4.24 -4.74 12.17
N LEU A 23 -4.68 -5.16 10.97
CA LEU A 23 -3.85 -5.15 9.77
C LEU A 23 -3.37 -3.74 9.42
N VAL A 24 -4.23 -2.72 9.60
CA VAL A 24 -3.95 -1.35 9.19
C VAL A 24 -3.25 -0.53 10.28
N HIS A 25 -3.64 -0.71 11.56
CA HIS A 25 -3.25 0.18 12.66
C HIS A 25 -2.09 -0.33 13.51
N GLU A 26 -1.60 -1.55 13.31
CA GLU A 26 -0.39 -1.97 14.03
C GLU A 26 0.81 -1.13 13.62
N LYS A 27 1.39 -0.51 14.63
CA LYS A 27 2.58 0.32 14.48
C LYS A 27 3.75 -0.55 14.06
N ASN A 28 4.20 -0.41 12.84
CA ASN A 28 5.58 -0.76 12.55
C ASN A 28 6.43 0.24 13.37
N ASN A 29 7.24 -0.27 14.28
CA ASN A 29 8.23 0.53 15.01
C ASN A 29 9.37 0.91 14.04
N ILE A 30 9.04 1.62 12.97
CA ILE A 30 10.04 2.17 12.06
C ILE A 30 10.73 3.27 12.84
N LYS A 31 12.00 3.06 13.16
CA LYS A 31 12.87 4.10 13.69
C LYS A 31 12.89 5.22 12.65
N MET A 32 12.46 6.40 13.04
CA MET A 32 12.57 7.61 12.21
C MET A 32 14.04 7.84 11.89
N VAL A 33 14.43 7.58 10.66
CA VAL A 33 15.79 7.89 10.18
C VAL A 33 15.75 9.30 9.60
N ASN A 34 16.65 10.15 10.05
CA ASN A 34 16.79 11.50 9.47
C ASN A 34 17.51 11.37 8.13
N ILE A 35 16.74 11.32 7.05
CA ILE A 35 17.25 11.23 5.68
C ILE A 35 17.30 12.64 5.10
N PRO A 36 18.51 13.13 4.71
CA PRO A 36 18.63 14.41 4.05
C PRO A 36 17.79 14.47 2.76
N PRO A 37 17.16 15.62 2.47
CA PRO A 37 16.30 15.75 1.27
C PRO A 37 17.01 15.45 -0.05
N GLU A 38 18.30 15.76 -0.14
CA GLU A 38 19.15 15.46 -1.30
C GLU A 38 19.33 13.95 -1.52
N VAL A 39 19.52 13.20 -0.43
CA VAL A 39 19.68 11.74 -0.47
C VAL A 39 18.35 11.06 -0.85
N LEU A 40 17.24 11.54 -0.29
CA LEU A 40 15.93 11.06 -0.71
C LEU A 40 15.70 11.32 -2.19
N LYS A 41 16.05 12.51 -2.67
CA LYS A 41 15.93 12.86 -4.09
C LYS A 41 16.80 11.96 -4.97
N GLU A 42 18.02 11.65 -4.55
CA GLU A 42 18.92 10.72 -5.24
C GLU A 42 18.29 9.32 -5.32
N ALA A 43 17.84 8.76 -4.22
CA ALA A 43 17.19 7.45 -4.18
C ALA A 43 15.93 7.40 -5.07
N VAL A 44 15.13 8.45 -5.05
CA VAL A 44 13.94 8.57 -5.91
C VAL A 44 14.32 8.63 -7.38
N ASN A 45 15.32 9.41 -7.75
CA ASN A 45 15.78 9.50 -9.15
C ASN A 45 16.25 8.14 -9.67
N ILE A 46 17.03 7.39 -8.87
CA ILE A 46 17.47 6.03 -9.25
C ILE A 46 16.27 5.11 -9.53
N VAL A 47 15.20 5.21 -8.72
CA VAL A 47 13.98 4.41 -8.93
C VAL A 47 13.23 4.90 -10.17
N VAL A 48 13.04 6.21 -10.33
CA VAL A 48 12.31 6.81 -11.44
C VAL A 48 12.97 6.50 -12.78
N ASP A 49 14.30 6.52 -12.87
CA ASP A 49 15.06 6.17 -14.07
C ASP A 49 14.84 4.71 -14.54
N GLN A 50 14.33 3.84 -13.67
CA GLN A 50 13.98 2.46 -14.00
C GLN A 50 12.52 2.29 -14.42
N LEU A 51 11.69 3.33 -14.27
CA LEU A 51 10.27 3.27 -14.62
C LEU A 51 10.05 3.53 -16.11
N VAL A 52 9.02 2.88 -16.65
CA VAL A 52 8.56 3.12 -18.01
C VAL A 52 7.68 4.38 -18.05
N ASP A 53 7.94 5.28 -18.99
CA ASP A 53 7.14 6.50 -19.25
C ASP A 53 7.04 7.51 -18.08
N ILE A 54 7.90 7.40 -17.08
CA ILE A 54 8.01 8.38 -15.99
C ILE A 54 9.42 8.98 -16.03
N THR A 55 9.50 10.28 -16.18
CA THR A 55 10.78 11.01 -16.22
C THR A 55 11.09 11.78 -14.95
N ASP A 56 10.07 12.14 -14.19
CA ASP A 56 10.21 12.88 -12.92
C ASP A 56 8.93 12.75 -12.07
N LEU A 57 9.05 13.03 -10.79
CA LEU A 57 7.90 13.12 -9.89
C LEU A 57 7.42 14.56 -9.76
N TYR A 58 6.12 14.74 -9.65
CA TYR A 58 5.55 16.03 -9.29
C TYR A 58 5.96 16.43 -7.86
N PRO A 59 6.08 17.74 -7.55
CA PRO A 59 6.46 18.21 -6.22
C PRO A 59 5.60 17.61 -5.09
N VAL A 60 4.29 17.49 -5.30
CA VAL A 60 3.36 16.88 -4.32
C VAL A 60 3.63 15.38 -4.10
N GLN A 61 4.14 14.67 -5.10
CA GLN A 61 4.50 13.25 -4.99
C GLN A 61 5.79 13.09 -4.18
N MET A 62 6.76 13.98 -4.38
CA MET A 62 7.98 14.04 -3.57
C MET A 62 7.67 14.38 -2.10
N GLU A 63 6.77 15.34 -1.86
CA GLU A 63 6.30 15.70 -0.52
C GLU A 63 5.63 14.52 0.17
N LEU A 64 4.80 13.75 -0.57
CA LEU A 64 4.17 12.54 -0.03
C LEU A 64 5.22 11.48 0.34
N LEU A 65 6.21 11.21 -0.52
CA LEU A 65 7.30 10.28 -0.20
C LEU A 65 8.08 10.71 1.04
N ASN A 66 8.43 12.00 1.14
CA ASN A 66 9.08 12.53 2.33
C ASN A 66 8.23 12.35 3.58
N SER A 67 6.92 12.61 3.48
CA SER A 67 5.98 12.40 4.58
C SER A 67 5.88 10.92 4.98
N LEU A 68 5.86 9.99 4.02
CA LEU A 68 5.83 8.54 4.28
C LEU A 68 7.06 8.06 5.07
N LEU A 69 8.21 8.71 4.92
CA LEU A 69 9.42 8.40 5.69
C LEU A 69 9.37 8.88 7.14
N HIS A 70 8.63 9.97 7.42
CA HIS A 70 8.63 10.65 8.71
C HIS A 70 7.34 10.45 9.50
N GLU A 71 6.21 10.23 8.83
CA GLU A 71 4.89 10.16 9.45
C GLU A 71 4.42 8.71 9.63
N LYS A 72 3.75 8.45 10.75
CA LYS A 72 3.20 7.11 11.02
C LYS A 72 1.90 6.84 10.28
N ASN A 73 1.07 7.88 10.08
CA ASN A 73 -0.20 7.81 9.40
C ASN A 73 -0.38 9.09 8.57
N ILE A 74 -0.70 8.93 7.31
CA ILE A 74 -0.94 10.05 6.39
C ILE A 74 -2.35 9.92 5.82
N PHE A 75 -3.08 11.01 5.85
CA PHE A 75 -4.32 11.17 5.11
C PHE A 75 -4.06 12.10 3.92
N PHE A 76 -4.01 11.52 2.74
CA PHE A 76 -3.69 12.26 1.52
C PHE A 76 -4.91 12.41 0.63
N THR A 77 -5.29 13.65 0.34
CA THR A 77 -6.36 13.99 -0.59
C THR A 77 -5.80 14.74 -1.79
N SER A 78 -6.18 14.33 -2.97
CA SER A 78 -5.71 14.94 -4.21
C SER A 78 -6.76 14.73 -5.31
N ALA A 79 -6.72 15.54 -6.34
CA ALA A 79 -7.60 15.41 -7.50
C ALA A 79 -7.47 14.02 -8.16
N THR A 80 -8.50 13.58 -8.83
CA THR A 80 -8.46 12.37 -9.66
C THR A 80 -7.37 12.54 -10.73
N ASN A 81 -6.65 11.47 -11.03
CA ASN A 81 -5.52 11.46 -11.98
C ASN A 81 -4.30 12.32 -11.60
N SER A 82 -4.16 12.72 -10.35
CA SER A 82 -2.96 13.42 -9.86
C SER A 82 -1.73 12.51 -9.65
N GLY A 83 -1.82 11.24 -10.00
CA GLY A 83 -0.73 10.28 -9.80
C GLY A 83 -0.44 9.92 -8.34
N LYS A 84 -1.42 10.09 -7.43
CA LYS A 84 -1.25 9.82 -5.99
C LYS A 84 -0.87 8.38 -5.63
N THR A 85 -1.11 7.43 -6.51
CA THR A 85 -0.74 6.02 -6.33
C THR A 85 0.76 5.80 -6.51
N LEU A 86 1.40 6.56 -7.41
CA LEU A 86 2.81 6.37 -7.77
C LEU A 86 3.77 6.45 -6.57
N PRO A 87 3.73 7.47 -5.71
CA PRO A 87 4.60 7.51 -4.53
C PRO A 87 4.50 6.27 -3.65
N ALA A 88 3.28 5.77 -3.43
CA ALA A 88 3.07 4.60 -2.58
C ALA A 88 3.58 3.29 -3.22
N VAL A 89 3.43 3.10 -4.54
CA VAL A 89 3.92 1.89 -5.22
C VAL A 89 5.43 1.87 -5.40
N ILE A 90 6.09 3.03 -5.52
CA ILE A 90 7.55 3.11 -5.60
C ILE A 90 8.22 3.12 -4.22
N TYR A 91 7.47 3.39 -3.15
CA TYR A 91 8.00 3.52 -1.78
C TYR A 91 8.92 2.37 -1.35
N PRO A 92 8.59 1.07 -1.54
CA PRO A 92 9.46 -0.02 -1.15
C PRO A 92 10.78 -0.04 -1.94
N TYR A 93 10.77 0.40 -3.18
CA TYR A 93 11.98 0.50 -4.01
C TYR A 93 12.87 1.66 -3.56
N VAL A 94 12.26 2.80 -3.20
CA VAL A 94 13.00 3.94 -2.60
C VAL A 94 13.66 3.53 -1.28
N LEU A 95 12.98 2.75 -0.44
CA LEU A 95 13.57 2.22 0.78
C LEU A 95 14.76 1.29 0.48
N ASP A 96 14.65 0.42 -0.52
CA ASP A 96 15.75 -0.44 -0.93
C ASP A 96 16.97 0.37 -1.41
N GLU A 97 16.77 1.45 -2.19
CA GLU A 97 17.86 2.34 -2.61
C GLU A 97 18.47 3.10 -1.43
N LEU A 98 17.66 3.61 -0.51
CA LEU A 98 18.16 4.24 0.71
C LEU A 98 19.00 3.26 1.56
N GLY A 99 18.60 1.98 1.62
CA GLY A 99 19.38 0.93 2.26
C GLY A 99 20.72 0.70 1.59
N LYS A 100 20.79 0.72 0.25
CA LYS A 100 22.05 0.63 -0.51
C LYS A 100 22.97 1.84 -0.29
N LEU A 101 22.39 3.02 -0.05
CA LEU A 101 23.11 4.25 0.32
C LEU A 101 23.56 4.26 1.78
N GLY A 102 23.32 3.19 2.55
CA GLY A 102 23.81 3.01 3.91
C GLY A 102 22.88 3.49 5.02
N TYR A 103 21.62 3.83 4.70
CA TYR A 103 20.63 4.22 5.69
C TYR A 103 19.92 3.01 6.30
N GLU A 104 19.74 3.01 7.61
CA GLU A 104 18.95 1.98 8.31
C GLU A 104 17.44 2.22 8.08
N VAL A 105 16.92 1.73 6.99
CA VAL A 105 15.50 1.81 6.63
C VAL A 105 14.89 0.41 6.57
N PRO A 106 13.58 0.26 6.84
CA PRO A 106 12.92 -1.04 6.73
C PRO A 106 12.87 -1.49 5.28
N SER A 107 13.12 -2.77 5.03
CA SER A 107 12.80 -3.40 3.74
C SER A 107 11.48 -4.16 3.84
N GLY A 108 10.70 -4.15 2.78
CA GLY A 108 9.42 -4.85 2.79
C GLY A 108 8.54 -4.53 1.59
N LYS A 109 7.24 -4.77 1.78
CA LYS A 109 6.21 -4.64 0.75
C LYS A 109 5.21 -3.55 1.08
N VAL A 110 4.49 -3.11 0.07
CA VAL A 110 3.29 -2.27 0.23
C VAL A 110 2.04 -3.12 0.07
N LEU A 111 1.09 -2.98 0.98
CA LEU A 111 -0.24 -3.57 0.88
C LEU A 111 -1.26 -2.48 0.52
N PHE A 112 -1.82 -2.58 -0.68
CA PHE A 112 -2.91 -1.73 -1.14
C PHE A 112 -4.25 -2.41 -0.94
N ILE A 113 -5.13 -1.78 -0.19
CA ILE A 113 -6.54 -2.19 -0.01
C ILE A 113 -7.37 -1.29 -0.91
N THR A 114 -7.91 -1.87 -2.00
CA THR A 114 -8.70 -1.14 -3.01
C THR A 114 -10.19 -1.41 -2.83
N ALA A 115 -11.04 -0.43 -3.13
CA ALA A 115 -12.47 -0.54 -2.89
C ALA A 115 -13.19 -1.63 -3.71
N LEU A 116 -12.74 -1.90 -4.93
CA LEU A 116 -13.41 -2.82 -5.88
C LEU A 116 -12.40 -3.72 -6.61
N ASN A 117 -12.83 -4.94 -6.91
CA ASN A 117 -12.03 -5.90 -7.69
C ASN A 117 -11.64 -5.39 -9.09
N SER A 118 -12.53 -4.68 -9.78
CA SER A 118 -12.24 -4.12 -11.11
C SER A 118 -11.12 -3.07 -11.05
N ILE A 119 -11.15 -2.21 -10.04
CA ILE A 119 -10.10 -1.20 -9.80
C ILE A 119 -8.77 -1.90 -9.49
N LYS A 120 -8.79 -2.95 -8.65
CA LYS A 120 -7.61 -3.73 -8.30
C LYS A 120 -6.88 -4.25 -9.55
N LEU A 121 -7.58 -4.87 -10.48
CA LEU A 121 -6.99 -5.42 -11.70
C LEU A 121 -6.41 -4.32 -12.61
N SER A 122 -7.12 -3.21 -12.75
CA SER A 122 -6.63 -2.05 -13.49
C SER A 122 -5.36 -1.46 -12.85
N MET A 123 -5.31 -1.35 -11.52
CA MET A 123 -4.11 -0.86 -10.81
C MET A 123 -2.93 -1.80 -10.99
N VAL A 124 -3.13 -3.12 -10.87
CA VAL A 124 -2.08 -4.12 -11.14
C VAL A 124 -1.53 -3.96 -12.55
N SER A 125 -2.40 -3.85 -13.56
CA SER A 125 -1.97 -3.66 -14.95
C SER A 125 -1.18 -2.37 -15.14
N SER A 126 -1.64 -1.26 -14.55
CA SER A 126 -0.95 0.04 -14.63
C SER A 126 0.42 0.00 -13.94
N VAL A 127 0.52 -0.63 -12.78
CA VAL A 127 1.79 -0.73 -12.04
C VAL A 127 2.77 -1.67 -12.73
N LYS A 128 2.30 -2.78 -13.31
CA LYS A 128 3.14 -3.67 -14.15
C LYS A 128 3.65 -2.95 -15.40
N ALA A 129 2.83 -2.09 -16.00
CA ALA A 129 3.25 -1.29 -17.16
C ALA A 129 4.41 -0.31 -16.84
N LEU A 130 4.55 0.12 -15.59
CA LEU A 130 5.68 0.91 -15.12
C LEU A 130 6.97 0.08 -14.91
N GLY A 131 6.92 -1.24 -15.10
CA GLY A 131 8.05 -2.14 -14.84
C GLY A 131 8.16 -2.62 -13.38
N LEU A 132 7.19 -2.30 -12.52
CA LEU A 132 7.23 -2.66 -11.10
C LEU A 132 6.61 -4.04 -10.83
N ALA A 133 7.22 -4.79 -9.91
CA ALA A 133 6.76 -6.11 -9.51
C ALA A 133 5.58 -6.00 -8.51
N CYS A 134 4.39 -6.27 -8.99
CA CYS A 134 3.16 -6.24 -8.19
C CYS A 134 2.24 -7.41 -8.52
N GLU A 135 1.39 -7.79 -7.56
CA GLU A 135 0.39 -8.85 -7.75
C GLU A 135 -0.93 -8.54 -7.04
N ALA A 136 -2.01 -9.08 -7.60
CA ALA A 136 -3.30 -9.13 -6.93
C ALA A 136 -3.35 -10.33 -5.98
N VAL A 137 -3.69 -10.11 -4.73
CA VAL A 137 -3.96 -11.17 -3.77
C VAL A 137 -5.32 -11.79 -4.06
N THR A 138 -5.36 -13.12 -4.13
CA THR A 138 -6.56 -13.93 -4.34
C THR A 138 -6.65 -15.06 -3.32
N ALA A 139 -7.77 -15.80 -3.32
CA ALA A 139 -7.93 -16.99 -2.49
C ALA A 139 -6.97 -18.14 -2.84
N ASP A 140 -6.38 -18.12 -4.03
CA ASP A 140 -5.56 -19.21 -4.56
C ASP A 140 -4.06 -18.93 -4.51
N ASN A 141 -3.66 -17.64 -4.56
CA ASN A 141 -2.25 -17.27 -4.64
C ASN A 141 -1.69 -16.53 -3.39
N TYR A 142 -2.51 -16.29 -2.37
CA TYR A 142 -2.15 -15.42 -1.24
C TYR A 142 -0.86 -15.81 -0.52
N ILE A 143 -0.54 -17.11 -0.42
CA ILE A 143 0.70 -17.60 0.19
C ILE A 143 1.89 -17.21 -0.69
N ASP A 144 1.83 -17.57 -1.98
CA ASP A 144 2.93 -17.39 -2.92
C ASP A 144 3.30 -15.91 -3.08
N VAL A 145 2.30 -15.05 -3.31
CA VAL A 145 2.56 -13.60 -3.52
C VAL A 145 3.01 -12.89 -2.23
N THR A 146 2.56 -13.34 -1.07
CA THR A 146 2.99 -12.77 0.21
C THR A 146 4.43 -13.18 0.53
N SER A 147 4.82 -14.41 0.21
CA SER A 147 6.15 -14.96 0.48
C SER A 147 7.19 -14.60 -0.58
N SER A 148 6.78 -14.29 -1.82
CA SER A 148 7.70 -14.00 -2.92
C SER A 148 8.57 -12.78 -2.61
N PRO A 149 9.89 -12.86 -2.62
CA PRO A 149 10.77 -11.71 -2.37
C PRO A 149 10.73 -10.68 -3.50
N GLU A 150 10.36 -11.08 -4.71
CA GLU A 150 10.33 -10.24 -5.90
C GLU A 150 9.13 -9.27 -5.89
N VAL A 151 7.99 -9.74 -5.39
CA VAL A 151 6.76 -8.94 -5.35
C VAL A 151 6.87 -7.89 -4.24
N LYS A 152 6.87 -6.62 -4.63
CA LYS A 152 6.98 -5.47 -3.71
C LYS A 152 5.63 -4.80 -3.41
N VAL A 153 4.65 -4.93 -4.29
CA VAL A 153 3.33 -4.30 -4.13
C VAL A 153 2.23 -5.35 -4.24
N LEU A 154 1.40 -5.44 -3.22
CA LEU A 154 0.25 -6.34 -3.16
C LEU A 154 -1.04 -5.54 -3.18
N PHE A 155 -1.95 -5.91 -4.08
CA PHE A 155 -3.29 -5.34 -4.16
C PHE A 155 -4.31 -6.35 -3.64
N VAL A 156 -5.12 -5.95 -2.68
CA VAL A 156 -6.17 -6.78 -2.10
C VAL A 156 -7.49 -6.01 -2.07
N SER A 157 -8.59 -6.70 -2.32
CA SER A 157 -9.93 -6.11 -2.17
C SER A 157 -10.59 -6.56 -0.87
N PRO A 158 -11.57 -5.81 -0.35
CA PRO A 158 -12.30 -6.18 0.85
C PRO A 158 -12.97 -7.56 0.78
N GLU A 159 -13.41 -7.98 -0.41
CA GLU A 159 -14.02 -9.29 -0.60
C GLU A 159 -13.01 -10.41 -0.35
N VAL A 160 -11.76 -10.24 -0.80
CA VAL A 160 -10.69 -11.21 -0.56
C VAL A 160 -10.24 -11.20 0.89
N LEU A 161 -10.23 -10.03 1.54
CA LEU A 161 -9.97 -9.92 2.98
C LEU A 161 -11.04 -10.57 3.87
N LYS A 162 -12.27 -10.82 3.37
CA LYS A 162 -13.28 -11.60 4.10
C LYS A 162 -12.98 -13.09 4.16
N ILE A 163 -12.01 -13.58 3.41
CA ILE A 163 -11.61 -14.99 3.40
C ILE A 163 -10.65 -15.20 4.58
N PRO A 164 -11.03 -15.95 5.64
CA PRO A 164 -10.25 -16.04 6.87
C PRO A 164 -8.80 -16.48 6.67
N LYS A 165 -8.56 -17.47 5.78
CA LYS A 165 -7.21 -17.96 5.48
C LYS A 165 -6.30 -16.89 4.88
N VAL A 166 -6.86 -15.98 4.04
CA VAL A 166 -6.11 -14.87 3.44
C VAL A 166 -5.76 -13.84 4.49
N THR A 167 -6.74 -13.40 5.27
CA THR A 167 -6.52 -12.38 6.32
C THR A 167 -5.57 -12.88 7.40
N SER A 168 -5.70 -14.13 7.83
CA SER A 168 -4.77 -14.72 8.78
C SER A 168 -3.33 -14.78 8.24
N CYS A 169 -3.15 -15.07 6.96
CA CYS A 169 -1.85 -15.05 6.31
C CYS A 169 -1.26 -13.63 6.28
N LEU A 170 -2.04 -12.63 5.86
CA LEU A 170 -1.60 -11.23 5.81
C LEU A 170 -1.28 -10.70 7.21
N LEU A 171 -2.07 -11.04 8.22
CA LEU A 171 -1.81 -10.67 9.62
C LEU A 171 -0.53 -11.32 10.15
N SER A 172 -0.29 -12.60 9.84
CA SER A 172 0.93 -13.30 10.25
C SER A 172 2.19 -12.69 9.61
N ASN A 173 2.06 -12.13 8.41
CA ASN A 173 3.13 -11.47 7.67
C ASN A 173 3.10 -9.93 7.78
N ARG A 174 2.34 -9.36 8.72
CA ARG A 174 2.10 -7.92 8.81
C ARG A 174 3.36 -7.07 8.95
N GLN A 175 4.41 -7.62 9.56
CA GLN A 175 5.70 -6.94 9.71
C GLN A 175 6.48 -6.80 8.40
N ALA A 176 6.14 -7.61 7.39
CA ALA A 176 6.69 -7.48 6.06
C ALA A 176 6.10 -6.29 5.28
N PHE A 177 5.04 -5.65 5.78
CA PHE A 177 4.43 -4.50 5.14
C PHE A 177 4.98 -3.20 5.71
N VAL A 178 5.84 -2.53 4.96
CA VAL A 178 6.40 -1.21 5.32
C VAL A 178 5.38 -0.08 5.14
N LEU A 179 4.38 -0.28 4.29
CA LEU A 179 3.29 0.66 4.06
C LEU A 179 1.98 -0.09 3.81
N LYS A 180 0.90 0.42 4.38
CA LYS A 180 -0.46 -0.06 4.13
C LYS A 180 -1.30 1.11 3.65
N VAL A 181 -1.87 0.97 2.48
CA VAL A 181 -2.66 2.02 1.80
C VAL A 181 -4.11 1.59 1.73
N ILE A 182 -5.02 2.47 2.13
CA ILE A 182 -6.45 2.30 1.90
C ILE A 182 -6.87 3.34 0.85
N ASP A 183 -7.18 2.87 -0.34
CA ASP A 183 -7.67 3.72 -1.41
C ASP A 183 -9.19 3.87 -1.31
N GLU A 184 -9.71 5.04 -1.74
CA GLU A 184 -11.15 5.35 -1.74
C GLU A 184 -11.84 5.24 -0.37
N CYS A 185 -11.13 5.56 0.72
CA CYS A 185 -11.67 5.47 2.09
C CYS A 185 -12.92 6.35 2.32
N HIS A 186 -13.19 7.34 1.45
CA HIS A 186 -14.39 8.18 1.51
C HIS A 186 -15.69 7.46 1.10
N LEU A 187 -15.61 6.33 0.40
CA LEU A 187 -16.78 5.53 0.04
C LEU A 187 -17.47 4.89 1.26
N GLY A 188 -16.80 4.87 2.43
CA GLY A 188 -17.37 4.42 3.69
C GLY A 188 -18.31 5.39 4.40
N LYS A 189 -18.47 6.63 3.89
CA LYS A 189 -19.29 7.67 4.53
C LYS A 189 -20.55 8.08 3.75
N LYS A 190 -21.17 7.20 3.01
CA LYS A 190 -22.51 7.47 2.47
C LYS A 190 -23.55 6.74 3.31
N ASN A 191 -24.23 7.50 4.13
CA ASN A 191 -25.58 7.43 4.66
C ASN A 191 -25.65 7.63 6.18
N ASN A 192 -25.44 8.89 6.63
CA ASN A 192 -26.14 9.42 7.78
C ASN A 192 -26.40 10.91 7.52
N ALA A 193 -27.33 11.15 6.60
CA ALA A 193 -27.99 12.44 6.43
C ALA A 193 -29.41 12.14 5.91
N CYS A 194 -30.30 11.89 6.83
CA CYS A 194 -31.72 12.29 6.89
C CYS A 194 -32.19 12.07 8.32
#